data_ab35b85fc6bb91495f53c9a4376b61d3
#
_entry.id   ab35b85fc6bb91495f53c9a4376b61d3
#
_cell.length_a   1.000
_cell.length_b   1.000
_cell.length_c   1.000
_cell.angle_alpha   90.00
_cell.angle_beta   90.00
_cell.angle_gamma   90.00
#
_symmetry.space_group_name_H-M   'P 1'
#
loop_
_entity.id
_entity.type
_entity.pdbx_description
1 polymer ?
#
loop_
_entity_poly.entity_id
_entity_poly.type
_entity_poly.pdbx_seq_one_letter_code
_entity_poly.pdbx_strand_id
1 'polypeptide(L)'
;MGKTTLCGLLIQYLCETGKKPVLAVDADANANLNEVLGVEAGVTLGELREEIERAGTDPKYKIPAGITKAAYLESRLADALTEEDDYDLMVMGRSQGQGCYCFVNGIVQTQVQKLQSHYPYIVVDNEAGMEHISRGILPNMEIAILVSDCSRRGVQAAGRIAALMKELNFHPKKVGLIVNRAPGGKLDEGTLEEIEKQKLDLLGVVPQDEDVYRFDCEGRPTVQLPKDSPVRAALKEIIEKLGI
;
A
#
# COMPACT_ATOMS: atom_id res chain seq x y z
N MET A 1 -4.31 -4.42 -12.27
CA MET A 1 -4.00 -5.56 -11.38
C MET A 1 -4.80 -5.54 -10.07
N GLY A 2 -5.23 -4.36 -9.57
CA GLY A 2 -6.13 -4.23 -8.40
C GLY A 2 -5.44 -4.39 -7.05
N LYS A 3 -4.18 -4.00 -6.91
CA LYS A 3 -3.45 -3.98 -5.63
C LYS A 3 -4.18 -3.15 -4.58
N THR A 4 -4.48 -1.89 -4.91
CA THR A 4 -5.18 -0.94 -4.03
C THR A 4 -6.52 -1.48 -3.53
N THR A 5 -7.32 -2.08 -4.42
CA THR A 5 -8.58 -2.75 -4.07
C THR A 5 -8.38 -3.85 -3.03
N LEU A 6 -7.40 -4.75 -3.28
CA LEU A 6 -7.10 -5.84 -2.34
C LEU A 6 -6.52 -5.31 -1.02
N CYS A 7 -5.73 -4.24 -1.07
CA CYS A 7 -5.17 -3.58 0.10
C CYS A 7 -6.29 -2.99 0.99
N GLY A 8 -7.23 -2.24 0.42
CA GLY A 8 -8.37 -1.70 1.15
C GLY A 8 -9.26 -2.79 1.77
N LEU A 9 -9.54 -3.85 1.02
CA LEU A 9 -10.31 -5.00 1.54
C LEU A 9 -9.54 -5.77 2.63
N LEU A 10 -8.22 -5.85 2.57
CA LEU A 10 -7.39 -6.41 3.65
C LEU A 10 -7.49 -5.56 4.92
N ILE A 11 -7.37 -4.24 4.79
CA ILE A 11 -7.53 -3.31 5.92
C ILE A 11 -8.91 -3.49 6.54
N GLN A 12 -9.96 -3.51 5.72
CA GLN A 12 -11.32 -3.76 6.19
C GLN A 12 -11.45 -5.09 6.95
N TYR A 13 -10.90 -6.17 6.40
CA TYR A 13 -10.93 -7.48 7.05
C TYR A 13 -10.23 -7.45 8.43
N LEU A 14 -9.07 -6.80 8.53
CA LEU A 14 -8.35 -6.66 9.80
C LEU A 14 -9.20 -5.92 10.82
N CYS A 15 -9.81 -4.81 10.45
CA CYS A 15 -10.69 -4.02 11.31
C CYS A 15 -11.93 -4.83 11.75
N GLU A 16 -12.62 -5.49 10.82
CA GLU A 16 -13.81 -6.31 11.11
C GLU A 16 -13.52 -7.52 12.01
N THR A 17 -12.28 -8.04 11.99
CA THR A 17 -11.86 -9.16 12.82
C THR A 17 -11.21 -8.75 14.15
N GLY A 18 -11.24 -7.45 14.49
CA GLY A 18 -10.72 -6.92 15.73
C GLY A 18 -9.19 -6.77 15.76
N LYS A 19 -8.53 -6.88 14.60
CA LYS A 19 -7.07 -6.71 14.43
C LYS A 19 -6.75 -5.25 14.16
N LYS A 20 -6.99 -4.42 15.13
CA LYS A 20 -6.92 -2.95 15.05
C LYS A 20 -6.17 -2.35 16.24
N PRO A 21 -5.66 -1.10 16.16
CA PRO A 21 -5.69 -0.22 14.98
C PRO A 21 -4.76 -0.69 13.87
N VAL A 22 -5.08 -0.34 12.61
CA VAL A 22 -4.25 -0.60 11.42
C VAL A 22 -3.64 0.70 10.93
N LEU A 23 -2.34 0.73 10.64
CA LEU A 23 -1.75 1.82 9.86
C LEU A 23 -1.81 1.46 8.37
N ALA A 24 -2.65 2.16 7.64
CA ALA A 24 -2.72 2.09 6.19
C ALA A 24 -1.74 3.10 5.57
N VAL A 25 -0.87 2.65 4.67
CA VAL A 25 0.08 3.52 3.99
C VAL A 25 -0.13 3.40 2.49
N ASP A 26 -0.56 4.50 1.87
CA ASP A 26 -0.59 4.61 0.42
C ASP A 26 0.75 5.12 -0.08
N ALA A 27 1.56 4.21 -0.61
CA ALA A 27 2.89 4.50 -1.16
C ALA A 27 2.86 4.71 -2.68
N ASP A 28 1.68 4.75 -3.32
CA ASP A 28 1.52 5.11 -4.73
C ASP A 28 1.45 6.63 -4.88
N ALA A 29 2.22 7.16 -5.83
CA ALA A 29 2.18 8.58 -6.14
C ALA A 29 0.81 9.07 -6.66
N ASN A 30 -0.03 8.16 -7.16
CA ASN A 30 -1.39 8.48 -7.62
C ASN A 30 -2.40 8.56 -6.48
N ALA A 31 -2.09 8.00 -5.32
CA ALA A 31 -2.89 8.12 -4.09
C ALA A 31 -4.37 7.75 -4.29
N ASN A 32 -4.66 6.46 -4.40
CA ASN A 32 -6.02 5.96 -4.65
C ASN A 32 -6.58 5.12 -3.48
N LEU A 33 -5.79 4.85 -2.45
CA LEU A 33 -6.23 4.02 -1.32
C LEU A 33 -7.32 4.71 -0.50
N ASN A 34 -7.27 6.03 -0.39
CA ASN A 34 -8.28 6.83 0.26
C ASN A 34 -9.66 6.68 -0.41
N GLU A 35 -9.71 6.64 -1.76
CA GLU A 35 -10.96 6.42 -2.50
C GLU A 35 -11.53 5.03 -2.24
N VAL A 36 -10.67 4.02 -2.23
CA VAL A 36 -11.05 2.63 -1.93
C VAL A 36 -11.61 2.50 -0.50
N LEU A 37 -11.01 3.20 0.46
CA LEU A 37 -11.44 3.24 1.87
C LEU A 37 -12.64 4.16 2.11
N GLY A 38 -12.92 5.10 1.20
CA GLY A 38 -14.03 6.04 1.28
C GLY A 38 -13.80 7.19 2.25
N VAL A 39 -12.55 7.62 2.38
CA VAL A 39 -12.14 8.72 3.25
C VAL A 39 -11.45 9.83 2.45
N GLU A 40 -11.51 11.06 2.95
CA GLU A 40 -10.73 12.14 2.37
C GLU A 40 -9.28 12.06 2.87
N ALA A 41 -8.33 12.08 1.95
CA ALA A 41 -6.93 12.13 2.34
C ALA A 41 -6.62 13.48 2.99
N GLY A 42 -5.94 13.45 4.12
CA GLY A 42 -5.34 14.64 4.73
C GLY A 42 -4.17 15.19 3.92
N VAL A 43 -3.29 15.94 4.58
CA VAL A 43 -2.07 16.46 3.95
C VAL A 43 -1.15 15.28 3.58
N THR A 44 -0.70 15.22 2.33
CA THR A 44 0.22 14.16 1.89
C THR A 44 1.66 14.44 2.33
N LEU A 45 2.46 13.40 2.46
CA LEU A 45 3.90 13.54 2.76
C LEU A 45 4.64 14.31 1.64
N GLY A 46 4.18 14.19 0.39
CA GLY A 46 4.69 14.96 -0.75
C GLY A 46 4.45 16.46 -0.59
N GLU A 47 3.26 16.86 -0.15
CA GLU A 47 2.92 18.26 0.13
C GLU A 47 3.71 18.82 1.30
N LEU A 48 3.84 18.09 2.41
CA LEU A 48 4.67 18.50 3.54
C LEU A 48 6.13 18.70 3.13
N ARG A 49 6.62 17.85 2.27
CA ARG A 49 7.96 17.99 1.73
C ARG A 49 8.11 19.28 0.91
N GLU A 50 7.18 19.56 -0.01
CA GLU A 50 7.20 20.81 -0.79
C GLU A 50 7.15 22.05 0.11
N GLU A 51 6.32 21.99 1.15
CA GLU A 51 6.22 23.06 2.14
C GLU A 51 7.58 23.38 2.77
N ILE A 52 8.34 22.34 3.14
CA ILE A 52 9.67 22.51 3.74
C ILE A 52 10.73 22.95 2.74
N GLU A 53 10.70 22.45 1.50
CA GLU A 53 11.63 22.86 0.46
C GLU A 53 11.44 24.32 0.08
N ARG A 54 10.19 24.77 0.00
CA ARG A 54 9.85 26.17 -0.31
C ARG A 54 9.97 27.10 0.89
N ALA A 55 10.07 26.55 2.11
CA ALA A 55 10.27 27.37 3.31
C ALA A 55 11.61 28.10 3.27
N GLY A 56 11.57 29.39 3.06
CA GLY A 56 12.73 30.26 2.89
C GLY A 56 12.88 30.87 1.49
N THR A 57 12.17 30.36 0.49
CA THR A 57 12.12 30.96 -0.87
C THR A 57 10.73 31.50 -1.21
N ASP A 58 9.68 30.95 -0.62
CA ASP A 58 8.29 31.32 -0.85
C ASP A 58 7.66 31.86 0.45
N PRO A 59 7.18 33.12 0.46
CA PRO A 59 6.53 33.72 1.65
C PRO A 59 5.31 32.96 2.16
N LYS A 60 4.70 32.13 1.33
CA LYS A 60 3.55 31.29 1.70
C LYS A 60 3.96 30.18 2.68
N TYR A 61 5.20 29.70 2.58
CA TYR A 61 5.71 28.57 3.37
C TYR A 61 6.75 29.10 4.38
N LYS A 62 6.30 29.53 5.56
CA LYS A 62 7.18 30.03 6.62
C LYS A 62 7.27 29.04 7.76
N ILE A 63 8.48 28.60 8.04
CA ILE A 63 8.76 27.89 9.29
C ILE A 63 8.86 28.95 10.41
N PRO A 64 8.15 28.77 11.54
CA PRO A 64 8.24 29.70 12.65
C PRO A 64 9.67 29.90 13.13
N ALA A 65 10.01 31.15 13.51
CA ALA A 65 11.35 31.47 13.98
C ALA A 65 11.72 30.61 15.21
N GLY A 66 12.94 30.07 15.21
CA GLY A 66 13.42 29.20 16.27
C GLY A 66 13.09 27.72 16.16
N ILE A 67 12.32 27.31 15.14
CA ILE A 67 12.01 25.90 14.87
C ILE A 67 12.90 25.41 13.72
N THR A 68 13.55 24.25 13.92
CA THR A 68 14.32 23.60 12.86
C THR A 68 13.39 22.96 11.82
N LYS A 69 13.87 22.80 10.58
CA LYS A 69 13.10 22.09 9.52
C LYS A 69 12.65 20.70 9.98
N ALA A 70 13.50 19.99 10.72
CA ALA A 70 13.19 18.66 11.24
C ALA A 70 12.06 18.71 12.27
N ALA A 71 12.14 19.61 13.26
CA ALA A 71 11.10 19.75 14.27
C ALA A 71 9.77 20.23 13.68
N TYR A 72 9.83 21.11 12.66
CA TYR A 72 8.64 21.53 11.94
C TYR A 72 7.99 20.35 11.19
N LEU A 73 8.76 19.57 10.44
CA LEU A 73 8.24 18.37 9.75
C LEU A 73 7.65 17.38 10.76
N GLU A 74 8.34 17.15 11.88
CA GLU A 74 7.85 16.24 12.92
C GLU A 74 6.50 16.69 13.50
N SER A 75 6.30 17.98 13.72
CA SER A 75 5.01 18.53 14.18
C SER A 75 3.90 18.42 13.11
N ARG A 76 4.27 18.52 11.83
CA ARG A 76 3.31 18.47 10.72
C ARG A 76 2.96 17.04 10.29
N LEU A 77 3.77 16.05 10.67
CA LEU A 77 3.47 14.65 10.34
C LEU A 77 2.19 14.13 11.01
N ALA A 78 1.81 14.68 12.14
CA ALA A 78 0.51 14.39 12.74
C ALA A 78 -0.64 14.81 11.81
N ASP A 79 -0.49 15.92 11.07
CA ASP A 79 -1.48 16.40 10.12
C ASP A 79 -1.55 15.53 8.84
N ALA A 80 -0.55 14.68 8.60
CA ALA A 80 -0.51 13.74 7.49
C ALA A 80 -1.17 12.38 7.81
N LEU A 81 -1.62 12.20 9.04
CA LEU A 81 -2.44 11.07 9.43
C LEU A 81 -3.92 11.45 9.31
N THR A 82 -4.66 10.71 8.51
CA THR A 82 -6.13 10.73 8.52
C THR A 82 -6.57 9.69 9.54
N GLU A 83 -7.05 10.14 10.68
CA GLU A 83 -7.45 9.28 11.79
C GLU A 83 -8.90 8.82 11.61
N GLU A 84 -9.12 7.50 11.63
CA GLU A 84 -10.43 6.84 11.61
C GLU A 84 -10.57 5.95 12.85
N ASP A 85 -11.78 5.46 13.14
CA ASP A 85 -12.07 4.69 14.36
C ASP A 85 -11.20 3.42 14.51
N ASP A 86 -10.89 2.75 13.41
CA ASP A 86 -10.25 1.42 13.41
C ASP A 86 -8.89 1.38 12.69
N TYR A 87 -8.57 2.43 11.93
CA TYR A 87 -7.30 2.56 11.21
C TYR A 87 -6.93 4.02 11.00
N ASP A 88 -5.66 4.28 10.78
CA ASP A 88 -5.15 5.57 10.34
C ASP A 88 -4.57 5.44 8.94
N LEU A 89 -4.80 6.44 8.10
CA LEU A 89 -4.30 6.48 6.74
C LEU A 89 -3.19 7.52 6.58
N MET A 90 -2.06 7.11 6.04
CA MET A 90 -0.96 7.97 5.62
C MET A 90 -0.80 7.88 4.10
N VAL A 91 -0.81 9.02 3.43
CA VAL A 91 -0.67 9.10 1.96
C VAL A 91 0.66 9.72 1.58
N MET A 92 1.44 9.01 0.77
CA MET A 92 2.73 9.53 0.26
C MET A 92 2.53 10.68 -0.72
N GLY A 93 1.60 10.56 -1.66
CA GLY A 93 1.32 11.59 -2.66
C GLY A 93 2.47 11.88 -3.62
N ARG A 94 2.24 12.77 -4.58
CA ARG A 94 3.26 13.24 -5.51
C ARG A 94 4.05 14.39 -4.91
N SER A 95 5.34 14.39 -5.14
CA SER A 95 6.17 15.57 -4.91
C SER A 95 6.57 16.18 -6.25
N GLN A 96 6.35 17.46 -6.40
CA GLN A 96 6.62 18.23 -7.65
C GLN A 96 7.98 18.93 -7.64
N GLY A 97 9.04 18.38 -7.10
CA GLY A 97 10.35 19.05 -7.01
C GLY A 97 11.49 18.22 -7.58
N GLN A 98 12.45 18.90 -8.29
CA GLN A 98 13.77 18.35 -8.60
C GLN A 98 14.68 18.52 -7.38
N GLY A 99 14.65 17.59 -6.42
CA GLY A 99 15.48 17.68 -5.23
C GLY A 99 15.90 16.32 -4.68
N CYS A 100 16.99 16.27 -3.92
CA CYS A 100 17.41 15.04 -3.25
C CYS A 100 16.42 14.69 -2.14
N TYR A 101 15.68 13.61 -2.34
CA TYR A 101 14.66 13.08 -1.44
C TYR A 101 15.23 12.54 -0.12
N CYS A 102 16.56 12.45 0.01
CA CYS A 102 17.22 11.71 1.07
C CYS A 102 16.92 12.25 2.48
N PHE A 103 16.86 13.58 2.66
CA PHE A 103 16.65 14.17 3.98
C PHE A 103 15.22 13.96 4.48
N VAL A 104 14.22 14.26 3.64
CA VAL A 104 12.80 14.11 4.02
C VAL A 104 12.42 12.64 4.14
N ASN A 105 12.92 11.79 3.24
CA ASN A 105 12.72 10.35 3.35
C ASN A 105 13.30 9.78 4.65
N GLY A 106 14.45 10.25 5.10
CA GLY A 106 15.03 9.85 6.39
C GLY A 106 14.17 10.24 7.59
N ILE A 107 13.57 11.42 7.57
CA ILE A 107 12.66 11.87 8.63
C ILE A 107 11.37 11.05 8.58
N VAL A 108 10.76 10.88 7.40
CA VAL A 108 9.56 10.04 7.23
C VAL A 108 9.83 8.62 7.70
N GLN A 109 10.95 8.03 7.30
CA GLN A 109 11.36 6.71 7.77
C GLN A 109 11.43 6.63 9.29
N THR A 110 12.07 7.61 9.94
CA THR A 110 12.19 7.67 11.40
C THR A 110 10.81 7.79 12.06
N GLN A 111 9.91 8.57 11.50
CA GLN A 111 8.56 8.75 12.07
C GLN A 111 7.68 7.52 11.83
N VAL A 112 7.70 6.92 10.64
CA VAL A 112 7.02 5.65 10.39
C VAL A 112 7.53 4.56 11.34
N GLN A 113 8.84 4.49 11.58
CA GLN A 113 9.42 3.56 12.56
C GLN A 113 8.92 3.80 13.99
N LYS A 114 8.77 5.06 14.41
CA LYS A 114 8.16 5.38 15.71
C LYS A 114 6.69 4.97 15.76
N LEU A 115 5.94 5.23 14.71
CA LEU A 115 4.53 4.84 14.60
C LEU A 115 4.33 3.32 14.61
N GLN A 116 5.26 2.55 14.04
CA GLN A 116 5.19 1.09 13.99
C GLN A 116 4.93 0.45 15.36
N SER A 117 5.44 1.04 16.43
CA SER A 117 5.24 0.52 17.78
C SER A 117 3.80 0.66 18.30
N HIS A 118 2.98 1.49 17.67
CA HIS A 118 1.60 1.78 18.09
C HIS A 118 0.56 0.98 17.31
N TYR A 119 0.96 0.34 16.20
CA TYR A 119 0.07 -0.40 15.34
C TYR A 119 0.44 -1.88 15.29
N PRO A 120 -0.47 -2.79 15.67
CA PRO A 120 -0.24 -4.24 15.52
C PRO A 120 -0.14 -4.67 14.06
N TYR A 121 -0.74 -3.91 13.14
CA TYR A 121 -0.73 -4.19 11.71
C TYR A 121 -0.43 -2.90 10.93
N ILE A 122 0.47 -3.03 9.95
CA ILE A 122 0.78 -1.99 8.97
C ILE A 122 0.57 -2.58 7.59
N VAL A 123 -0.30 -1.97 6.83
CA VAL A 123 -0.62 -2.41 5.45
C VAL A 123 -0.18 -1.33 4.49
N VAL A 124 0.64 -1.71 3.50
CA VAL A 124 1.24 -0.76 2.56
C VAL A 124 0.80 -1.09 1.15
N ASP A 125 0.11 -0.16 0.51
CA ASP A 125 -0.17 -0.22 -0.93
C ASP A 125 0.99 0.39 -1.70
N ASN A 126 1.71 -0.46 -2.43
CA ASN A 126 2.88 -0.03 -3.18
C ASN A 126 2.54 0.24 -4.64
N GLU A 127 3.19 1.24 -5.23
CA GLU A 127 3.20 1.45 -6.67
C GLU A 127 3.68 0.20 -7.44
N ALA A 128 3.39 0.13 -8.73
CA ALA A 128 3.90 -0.91 -9.61
C ALA A 128 5.42 -0.77 -9.78
N GLY A 129 6.17 -1.41 -8.89
CA GLY A 129 7.64 -1.32 -8.84
C GLY A 129 8.13 -1.36 -7.40
N MET A 130 9.46 -1.33 -7.23
CA MET A 130 10.10 -1.45 -5.93
C MET A 130 10.77 -0.14 -5.48
N GLU A 131 10.44 0.99 -6.11
CA GLU A 131 11.15 2.25 -5.88
C GLU A 131 11.08 2.73 -4.42
N HIS A 132 9.92 2.58 -3.77
CA HIS A 132 9.76 2.95 -2.38
C HIS A 132 10.46 2.00 -1.41
N ILE A 133 10.53 0.72 -1.75
CA ILE A 133 11.26 -0.28 -0.95
C ILE A 133 12.77 -0.03 -1.06
N SER A 134 13.28 0.29 -2.25
CA SER A 134 14.69 0.64 -2.45
C SER A 134 15.10 1.91 -1.68
N ARG A 135 14.14 2.77 -1.35
CA ARG A 135 14.36 3.99 -0.55
C ARG A 135 14.34 3.75 0.96
N GLY A 136 14.09 2.49 1.41
CA GLY A 136 14.19 2.10 2.81
C GLY A 136 13.12 2.69 3.74
N ILE A 137 11.99 3.17 3.21
CA ILE A 137 10.92 3.78 4.02
C ILE A 137 10.30 2.74 4.97
N LEU A 138 10.28 1.47 4.56
CA LEU A 138 9.71 0.36 5.34
C LEU A 138 10.72 -0.80 5.43
N PRO A 139 11.64 -0.77 6.40
CA PRO A 139 12.73 -1.74 6.45
C PRO A 139 12.32 -3.17 6.85
N ASN A 140 11.20 -3.36 7.52
CA ASN A 140 10.82 -4.63 8.15
C ASN A 140 9.40 -5.06 7.75
N MET A 141 9.21 -5.50 6.51
CA MET A 141 7.97 -6.19 6.14
C MET A 141 8.03 -7.66 6.52
N GLU A 142 7.00 -8.16 7.17
CA GLU A 142 6.86 -9.58 7.45
C GLU A 142 6.37 -10.38 6.25
N ILE A 143 5.41 -9.82 5.51
CA ILE A 143 4.76 -10.46 4.38
C ILE A 143 4.75 -9.52 3.19
N ALA A 144 5.22 -9.99 2.05
CA ALA A 144 5.07 -9.33 0.76
C ALA A 144 4.09 -10.09 -0.12
N ILE A 145 3.00 -9.44 -0.50
CA ILE A 145 1.98 -9.99 -1.38
C ILE A 145 2.19 -9.41 -2.77
N LEU A 146 2.57 -10.27 -3.71
CA LEU A 146 2.62 -9.94 -5.13
C LEU A 146 1.23 -10.11 -5.73
N VAL A 147 0.77 -9.13 -6.52
CA VAL A 147 -0.53 -9.19 -7.17
C VAL A 147 -0.35 -9.20 -8.68
N SER A 148 -0.90 -10.21 -9.33
CA SER A 148 -0.93 -10.36 -10.78
C SER A 148 -2.37 -10.47 -11.28
N ASP A 149 -2.60 -10.23 -12.55
CA ASP A 149 -3.76 -10.77 -13.23
C ASP A 149 -3.49 -12.22 -13.71
N CYS A 150 -4.48 -12.89 -14.29
CA CYS A 150 -4.38 -14.28 -14.73
C CYS A 150 -3.58 -14.45 -16.04
N SER A 151 -2.93 -13.41 -16.57
CA SER A 151 -2.11 -13.54 -17.77
C SER A 151 -0.69 -14.04 -17.44
N ARG A 152 -0.11 -14.83 -18.35
CA ARG A 152 1.30 -15.23 -18.22
C ARG A 152 2.24 -14.03 -18.06
N ARG A 153 1.99 -12.92 -18.75
CA ARG A 153 2.80 -11.70 -18.66
C ARG A 153 2.70 -11.05 -17.28
N GLY A 154 1.52 -11.07 -16.67
CA GLY A 154 1.31 -10.59 -15.31
C GLY A 154 2.10 -11.42 -14.30
N VAL A 155 2.06 -12.76 -14.42
CA VAL A 155 2.85 -13.67 -13.57
C VAL A 155 4.35 -13.46 -13.75
N GLN A 156 4.82 -13.29 -14.99
CA GLN A 156 6.23 -12.95 -15.26
C GLN A 156 6.65 -11.62 -14.64
N ALA A 157 5.76 -10.63 -14.66
CA ALA A 157 6.02 -9.36 -13.99
C ALA A 157 6.17 -9.53 -12.47
N ALA A 158 5.31 -10.33 -11.84
CA ALA A 158 5.43 -10.68 -10.42
C ALA A 158 6.74 -11.43 -10.12
N GLY A 159 7.14 -12.34 -11.00
CA GLY A 159 8.43 -13.05 -10.90
C GLY A 159 9.63 -12.09 -10.94
N ARG A 160 9.60 -11.09 -11.84
CA ARG A 160 10.65 -10.05 -11.89
C ARG A 160 10.71 -9.22 -10.61
N ILE A 161 9.55 -8.88 -10.03
CA ILE A 161 9.50 -8.17 -8.74
C ILE A 161 10.10 -9.03 -7.64
N ALA A 162 9.76 -10.33 -7.57
CA ALA A 162 10.33 -11.26 -6.59
C ALA A 162 11.86 -11.38 -6.72
N ALA A 163 12.39 -11.38 -7.95
CA ALA A 163 13.84 -11.38 -8.19
C ALA A 163 14.48 -10.07 -7.73
N LEU A 164 13.88 -8.93 -8.07
CA LEU A 164 14.38 -7.61 -7.67
C LEU A 164 14.38 -7.43 -6.14
N MET A 165 13.40 -7.99 -5.41
CA MET A 165 13.41 -7.98 -3.94
C MET A 165 14.69 -8.60 -3.39
N LYS A 166 15.14 -9.73 -3.97
CA LYS A 166 16.38 -10.40 -3.55
C LYS A 166 17.61 -9.57 -3.88
N GLU A 167 17.66 -8.95 -5.05
CA GLU A 167 18.76 -8.07 -5.47
C GLU A 167 18.90 -6.84 -4.55
N LEU A 168 17.79 -6.30 -4.09
CA LEU A 168 17.75 -5.17 -3.17
C LEU A 168 17.96 -5.56 -1.69
N ASN A 169 18.29 -6.82 -1.40
CA ASN A 169 18.40 -7.35 -0.04
C ASN A 169 17.16 -7.13 0.83
N PHE A 170 16.00 -7.14 0.19
CA PHE A 170 14.72 -7.05 0.86
C PHE A 170 14.17 -8.47 1.10
N HIS A 171 14.13 -8.89 2.35
CA HIS A 171 13.85 -10.27 2.75
C HIS A 171 12.63 -10.35 3.69
N PRO A 172 11.38 -10.22 3.18
CA PRO A 172 10.21 -10.51 3.97
C PRO A 172 10.24 -11.95 4.48
N LYS A 173 9.64 -12.22 5.63
CA LYS A 173 9.54 -13.59 6.16
C LYS A 173 8.74 -14.50 5.20
N LYS A 174 7.76 -13.92 4.51
CA LYS A 174 6.93 -14.63 3.54
C LYS A 174 6.72 -13.78 2.29
N VAL A 175 6.84 -14.39 1.12
CA VAL A 175 6.50 -13.78 -0.17
C VAL A 175 5.53 -14.70 -0.87
N GLY A 176 4.38 -14.17 -1.32
CA GLY A 176 3.40 -14.97 -2.02
C GLY A 176 2.67 -14.21 -3.11
N LEU A 177 2.05 -14.94 -4.02
CA LEU A 177 1.32 -14.42 -5.16
C LEU A 177 -0.18 -14.56 -4.95
N ILE A 178 -0.90 -13.47 -5.18
CA ILE A 178 -2.35 -13.48 -5.42
C ILE A 178 -2.58 -13.24 -6.91
N VAL A 179 -3.30 -14.15 -7.57
CA VAL A 179 -3.79 -13.92 -8.93
C VAL A 179 -5.19 -13.36 -8.84
N ASN A 180 -5.35 -12.11 -9.29
CA ASN A 180 -6.58 -11.35 -9.18
C ASN A 180 -7.33 -11.28 -10.52
N ARG A 181 -8.64 -11.02 -10.46
CA ARG A 181 -9.53 -10.88 -11.61
C ARG A 181 -9.56 -12.15 -12.50
N ALA A 182 -9.50 -13.32 -11.88
CA ALA A 182 -9.56 -14.58 -12.62
C ALA A 182 -11.00 -14.87 -13.06
N PRO A 183 -11.26 -15.08 -14.36
CA PRO A 183 -12.59 -15.43 -14.84
C PRO A 183 -13.09 -16.72 -14.18
N GLY A 184 -14.26 -16.67 -13.55
CA GLY A 184 -14.81 -17.82 -12.82
C GLY A 184 -13.95 -18.30 -11.64
N GLY A 185 -12.98 -17.52 -11.17
CA GLY A 185 -12.09 -17.88 -10.06
C GLY A 185 -11.10 -19.02 -10.37
N LYS A 186 -10.85 -19.30 -11.65
CA LYS A 186 -9.98 -20.41 -12.08
C LYS A 186 -8.84 -19.91 -12.95
N LEU A 187 -7.72 -20.61 -12.88
CA LEU A 187 -6.54 -20.34 -13.71
C LEU A 187 -6.44 -21.39 -14.82
N ASP A 188 -6.00 -20.94 -16.00
CA ASP A 188 -5.65 -21.80 -17.09
C ASP A 188 -4.33 -22.53 -16.82
N GLU A 189 -4.14 -23.71 -17.44
CA GLU A 189 -2.94 -24.52 -17.30
C GLU A 189 -1.66 -23.73 -17.60
N GLY A 190 -1.65 -22.93 -18.68
CA GLY A 190 -0.50 -22.11 -19.03
C GLY A 190 -0.14 -21.01 -17.99
N THR A 191 -1.13 -20.54 -17.22
CA THR A 191 -0.87 -19.61 -16.10
C THR A 191 -0.25 -20.37 -14.91
N LEU A 192 -0.75 -21.56 -14.61
CA LEU A 192 -0.22 -22.42 -13.55
C LEU A 192 1.23 -22.83 -13.84
N GLU A 193 1.52 -23.26 -15.07
CA GLU A 193 2.88 -23.57 -15.53
C GLU A 193 3.82 -22.37 -15.38
N GLU A 194 3.34 -21.16 -15.70
CA GLU A 194 4.17 -19.96 -15.57
C GLU A 194 4.43 -19.62 -14.09
N ILE A 195 3.45 -19.80 -13.18
CA ILE A 195 3.63 -19.61 -11.73
C ILE A 195 4.72 -20.56 -11.21
N GLU A 196 4.66 -21.84 -11.60
CA GLU A 196 5.65 -22.85 -11.23
C GLU A 196 7.04 -22.51 -11.78
N LYS A 197 7.13 -22.12 -13.05
CA LYS A 197 8.38 -21.69 -13.69
C LYS A 197 9.03 -20.51 -13.00
N GLN A 198 8.23 -19.53 -12.54
CA GLN A 198 8.69 -18.36 -11.79
C GLN A 198 8.97 -18.69 -10.32
N LYS A 199 8.66 -19.91 -9.85
CA LYS A 199 8.82 -20.37 -8.46
C LYS A 199 8.12 -19.45 -7.46
N LEU A 200 6.91 -19.02 -7.80
CA LEU A 200 6.09 -18.18 -6.95
C LEU A 200 5.17 -19.03 -6.07
N ASP A 201 5.05 -18.68 -4.81
CA ASP A 201 4.11 -19.32 -3.88
C ASP A 201 2.70 -18.74 -4.12
N LEU A 202 1.79 -19.53 -4.70
CA LEU A 202 0.42 -19.11 -4.98
C LEU A 202 -0.42 -19.17 -3.69
N LEU A 203 -0.67 -18.00 -3.09
CA LEU A 203 -1.51 -17.87 -1.91
C LEU A 203 -2.99 -18.13 -2.21
N GLY A 204 -3.45 -17.68 -3.38
CA GLY A 204 -4.82 -17.90 -3.83
C GLY A 204 -5.17 -17.13 -5.08
N VAL A 205 -6.41 -17.36 -5.51
CA VAL A 205 -7.00 -16.77 -6.71
C VAL A 205 -8.23 -15.99 -6.33
N VAL A 206 -8.27 -14.72 -6.73
CA VAL A 206 -9.42 -13.84 -6.50
C VAL A 206 -10.22 -13.74 -7.80
N PRO A 207 -11.51 -14.05 -7.78
CA PRO A 207 -12.33 -14.04 -8.98
C PRO A 207 -12.52 -12.63 -9.54
N GLN A 208 -12.84 -12.55 -10.83
CA GLN A 208 -13.41 -11.34 -11.39
C GLN A 208 -14.80 -11.13 -10.81
N ASP A 209 -15.08 -9.89 -10.39
CA ASP A 209 -16.33 -9.49 -9.76
C ASP A 209 -16.86 -8.23 -10.44
N GLU A 210 -18.09 -8.29 -10.95
CA GLU A 210 -18.72 -7.16 -11.63
C GLU A 210 -19.08 -6.02 -10.67
N ASP A 211 -19.33 -6.33 -9.40
CA ASP A 211 -19.61 -5.32 -8.39
C ASP A 211 -18.37 -4.47 -8.11
N VAL A 212 -17.18 -5.07 -8.09
CA VAL A 212 -15.92 -4.30 -7.96
C VAL A 212 -15.78 -3.33 -9.12
N TYR A 213 -16.04 -3.78 -10.35
CA TYR A 213 -15.97 -2.92 -11.53
C TYR A 213 -17.03 -1.80 -11.48
N ARG A 214 -18.25 -2.12 -11.07
CA ARG A 214 -19.34 -1.15 -10.93
C ARG A 214 -19.02 -0.09 -9.89
N PHE A 215 -18.54 -0.49 -8.70
CA PHE A 215 -18.16 0.43 -7.64
C PHE A 215 -17.05 1.39 -8.09
N ASP A 216 -16.05 0.89 -8.80
CA ASP A 216 -14.96 1.69 -9.36
C ASP A 216 -15.49 2.73 -10.37
N CYS A 217 -16.38 2.31 -11.30
CA CYS A 217 -17.01 3.22 -12.27
C CYS A 217 -17.93 4.27 -11.62
N GLU A 218 -18.60 3.93 -10.53
CA GLU A 218 -19.50 4.82 -9.80
C GLU A 218 -18.75 5.72 -8.79
N GLY A 219 -17.44 5.54 -8.61
CA GLY A 219 -16.66 6.25 -7.59
C GLY A 219 -17.08 5.88 -6.17
N ARG A 220 -17.57 4.66 -5.96
CA ARG A 220 -17.98 4.16 -4.65
C ARG A 220 -16.82 3.45 -3.97
N PRO A 221 -16.64 3.66 -2.65
CA PRO A 221 -15.59 3.00 -1.89
C PRO A 221 -15.73 1.47 -1.97
N THR A 222 -14.65 0.79 -2.37
CA THR A 222 -14.65 -0.67 -2.54
C THR A 222 -14.89 -1.42 -1.22
N VAL A 223 -14.53 -0.81 -0.08
CA VAL A 223 -14.83 -1.36 1.25
C VAL A 223 -16.32 -1.47 1.54
N GLN A 224 -17.18 -0.81 0.76
CA GLN A 224 -18.63 -0.95 0.86
C GLN A 224 -19.21 -2.12 0.07
N LEU A 225 -18.37 -2.96 -0.55
CA LEU A 225 -18.83 -4.19 -1.19
C LEU A 225 -19.63 -5.08 -0.22
N PRO A 226 -20.66 -5.77 -0.69
CA PRO A 226 -21.43 -6.70 0.13
C PRO A 226 -20.55 -7.73 0.82
N LYS A 227 -20.94 -8.16 2.03
CA LYS A 227 -20.17 -9.15 2.80
C LYS A 227 -20.06 -10.51 2.11
N ASP A 228 -20.99 -10.82 1.24
CA ASP A 228 -21.05 -12.04 0.43
C ASP A 228 -20.36 -11.89 -0.94
N SER A 229 -19.67 -10.75 -1.19
CA SER A 229 -18.89 -10.58 -2.42
C SER A 229 -17.85 -11.70 -2.60
N PRO A 230 -17.78 -12.30 -3.79
CA PRO A 230 -16.80 -13.36 -4.08
C PRO A 230 -15.35 -12.92 -3.84
N VAL A 231 -15.03 -11.65 -4.11
CA VAL A 231 -13.70 -11.10 -3.86
C VAL A 231 -13.38 -11.06 -2.38
N ARG A 232 -14.33 -10.63 -1.54
CA ARG A 232 -14.15 -10.61 -0.07
C ARG A 232 -13.98 -12.01 0.49
N ALA A 233 -14.78 -12.97 0.02
CA ALA A 233 -14.69 -14.36 0.43
C ALA A 233 -13.32 -14.97 0.08
N ALA A 234 -12.88 -14.81 -1.17
CA ALA A 234 -11.57 -15.31 -1.61
C ALA A 234 -10.41 -14.67 -0.84
N LEU A 235 -10.46 -13.35 -0.62
CA LEU A 235 -9.41 -12.66 0.14
C LEU A 235 -9.37 -13.13 1.60
N LYS A 236 -10.52 -13.32 2.24
CA LYS A 236 -10.61 -13.87 3.59
C LYS A 236 -9.89 -15.22 3.70
N GLU A 237 -10.17 -16.17 2.81
CA GLU A 237 -9.50 -17.47 2.79
C GLU A 237 -7.98 -17.36 2.63
N ILE A 238 -7.51 -16.42 1.80
CA ILE A 238 -6.09 -16.16 1.59
C ILE A 238 -5.44 -15.63 2.86
N ILE A 239 -6.08 -14.68 3.54
CA ILE A 239 -5.56 -14.05 4.76
C ILE A 239 -5.51 -15.08 5.90
N GLU A 240 -6.54 -15.90 6.05
CA GLU A 240 -6.58 -16.98 7.05
C GLU A 240 -5.45 -18.01 6.84
N LYS A 241 -5.15 -18.37 5.58
CA LYS A 241 -4.00 -19.24 5.23
C LYS A 241 -2.65 -18.59 5.53
N LEU A 242 -2.57 -17.26 5.50
CA LEU A 242 -1.37 -16.53 5.88
C LEU A 242 -1.12 -16.52 7.40
N GLY A 243 -2.15 -16.85 8.21
CA GLY A 243 -2.08 -16.83 9.66
C GLY A 243 -2.20 -15.43 10.26
N ILE A 244 -2.83 -14.55 9.49
CA ILE A 244 -3.09 -13.16 9.90
C ILE A 244 -4.45 -13.07 10.58
#